data_8e9edf0c4c567abec260365ac5951bd6
#
_entry.id   8e9edf0c4c567abec260365ac5951bd6
#
_cell.length_a   1.000
_cell.length_b   1.000
_cell.length_c   1.000
_cell.angle_alpha   90.00
_cell.angle_beta   90.00
_cell.angle_gamma   90.00
#
_symmetry.space_group_name_H-M   'P 1'
#
loop_
_entity.id
_entity.type
_entity.pdbx_description
1 polymer ?
#
loop_
_entity_poly.entity_id
_entity_poly.type
_entity_poly.pdbx_seq_one_letter_code
_entity_poly.pdbx_strand_id
1 'polypeptide(L)'
;QMCIRDRDNGMLDFLLKEREAGRIRNLGFSYHGDIEVFDYLLSRHDELKWDFVQIQLNYVDWRHAKEVNTRNTDAEYLYAELVKRNIPAVIMEPLLGGRLSRLNDHLMARLKQRRPQESVASWAFRFAGTFPDVLTVLSGMTYMEHLQDNLRTFSPLVPCTEEEFTLLEDTAQRMLQYPTVPCNDCKYCMPCPYGLDIPAILLHYNRCINEGNVPQNSQDENYREARRAFLIGYDRSVPRLRQANRCTGCGQCNPHCPQGIDIPAKLQEIDRFVEALKQETL
;
A
#
# COMPACT_ATOMS: atom_id res chain seq x y z
N GLN A 1 -15.05 1.31 9.02
CA GLN A 1 -15.44 1.51 10.45
C GLN A 1 -15.81 2.96 10.76
N MET A 2 -15.21 3.97 10.11
CA MET A 2 -15.64 5.36 10.31
C MET A 2 -17.12 5.57 9.89
N CYS A 3 -17.52 5.07 8.74
CA CYS A 3 -18.83 5.35 8.15
C CYS A 3 -20.04 4.84 8.96
N ILE A 4 -19.94 3.69 9.65
CA ILE A 4 -21.02 3.22 10.54
C ILE A 4 -21.10 4.10 11.81
N ARG A 5 -19.95 4.45 12.39
CA ARG A 5 -19.90 5.39 13.51
C ARG A 5 -20.44 6.76 13.14
N ASP A 6 -20.16 7.24 11.92
CA ASP A 6 -20.61 8.56 11.46
C ASP A 6 -22.12 8.64 11.30
N ARG A 7 -22.78 7.54 10.95
CA ARG A 7 -24.25 7.46 10.95
C ARG A 7 -24.82 7.55 12.38
N ASP A 8 -24.26 6.75 13.28
CA ASP A 8 -24.83 6.57 14.62
C ASP A 8 -24.49 7.74 15.56
N ASN A 9 -23.49 8.55 15.25
CA ASN A 9 -23.08 9.73 16.02
C ASN A 9 -23.61 11.07 15.46
N GLY A 10 -24.44 11.03 14.40
CA GLY A 10 -25.01 12.22 13.76
C GLY A 10 -24.07 13.01 12.86
N MET A 11 -22.87 12.50 12.57
CA MET A 11 -21.90 13.19 11.71
C MET A 11 -22.44 13.37 10.29
N LEU A 12 -23.06 12.33 9.74
CA LEU A 12 -23.64 12.40 8.40
C LEU A 12 -24.72 13.48 8.30
N ASP A 13 -25.64 13.54 9.26
CA ASP A 13 -26.69 14.56 9.32
C ASP A 13 -26.09 15.96 9.44
N PHE A 14 -25.02 16.10 10.22
CA PHE A 14 -24.29 17.37 10.31
C PHE A 14 -23.71 17.76 8.97
N LEU A 15 -23.01 16.88 8.26
CA LEU A 15 -22.41 17.15 6.96
C LEU A 15 -23.46 17.50 5.89
N LEU A 16 -24.61 16.84 5.90
CA LEU A 16 -25.71 17.16 5.01
C LEU A 16 -26.26 18.58 5.26
N LYS A 17 -26.44 18.97 6.53
CA LYS A 17 -26.81 20.34 6.89
C LYS A 17 -25.76 21.37 6.47
N GLU A 18 -24.47 21.05 6.60
CA GLU A 18 -23.37 21.93 6.16
C GLU A 18 -23.37 22.11 4.64
N ARG A 19 -23.71 21.05 3.88
CA ARG A 19 -23.86 21.11 2.44
C ARG A 19 -25.08 21.95 2.03
N GLU A 20 -26.24 21.74 2.66
CA GLU A 20 -27.45 22.54 2.44
C GLU A 20 -27.22 24.04 2.75
N ALA A 21 -26.45 24.33 3.79
CA ALA A 21 -26.07 25.68 4.16
C ALA A 21 -24.98 26.29 3.24
N GLY A 22 -24.48 25.55 2.23
CA GLY A 22 -23.47 26.01 1.29
C GLY A 22 -22.06 26.14 1.88
N ARG A 23 -21.81 25.63 3.10
CA ARG A 23 -20.47 25.67 3.72
C ARG A 23 -19.55 24.58 3.18
N ILE A 24 -20.08 23.47 2.72
CA ILE A 24 -19.39 22.49 1.91
C ILE A 24 -20.07 22.36 0.55
N ARG A 25 -19.31 22.14 -0.51
CA ARG A 25 -19.83 21.99 -1.88
C ARG A 25 -20.00 20.55 -2.28
N ASN A 26 -19.00 19.73 -1.98
CA ASN A 26 -18.92 18.33 -2.39
C ASN A 26 -18.82 17.44 -1.17
N LEU A 27 -19.61 16.39 -1.13
CA LEU A 27 -19.63 15.38 -0.06
C LEU A 27 -19.24 14.03 -0.64
N GLY A 28 -18.24 13.41 -0.04
CA GLY A 28 -17.78 12.08 -0.42
C GLY A 28 -17.32 11.29 0.80
N PHE A 29 -16.88 10.07 0.58
CA PHE A 29 -16.31 9.23 1.63
C PHE A 29 -15.07 8.48 1.15
N SER A 30 -14.21 8.09 2.10
CA SER A 30 -13.11 7.16 1.87
C SER A 30 -13.53 5.75 2.26
N TYR A 31 -13.25 4.80 1.38
CA TYR A 31 -13.49 3.39 1.67
C TYR A 31 -12.20 2.67 2.05
N HIS A 32 -12.28 1.95 3.17
CA HIS A 32 -11.23 1.06 3.69
C HIS A 32 -11.87 -0.16 4.35
N GLY A 33 -11.66 -1.35 3.85
CA GLY A 33 -12.00 -2.61 4.53
C GLY A 33 -13.28 -3.28 4.06
N ASP A 34 -14.29 -3.40 4.90
CA ASP A 34 -15.40 -4.32 4.66
C ASP A 34 -16.31 -3.89 3.51
N ILE A 35 -16.48 -4.76 2.52
CA ILE A 35 -17.25 -4.48 1.30
C ILE A 35 -18.71 -4.17 1.59
N GLU A 36 -19.31 -4.76 2.62
CA GLU A 36 -20.69 -4.52 3.02
C GLU A 36 -20.93 -3.04 3.36
N VAL A 37 -19.93 -2.36 3.92
CA VAL A 37 -20.00 -0.92 4.23
C VAL A 37 -19.98 -0.10 2.96
N PHE A 38 -19.14 -0.46 1.98
CA PHE A 38 -19.07 0.20 0.69
C PHE A 38 -20.41 0.08 -0.06
N ASP A 39 -20.92 -1.13 -0.18
CA ASP A 39 -22.17 -1.41 -0.88
C ASP A 39 -23.36 -0.72 -0.19
N TYR A 40 -23.39 -0.71 1.14
CA TYR A 40 -24.40 0.03 1.91
C TYR A 40 -24.35 1.53 1.61
N LEU A 41 -23.17 2.16 1.63
CA LEU A 41 -23.05 3.60 1.34
C LEU A 41 -23.45 3.93 -0.09
N LEU A 42 -23.07 3.08 -1.05
CA LEU A 42 -23.47 3.25 -2.44
C LEU A 42 -24.98 3.05 -2.65
N SER A 43 -25.61 2.13 -1.92
CA SER A 43 -27.08 1.94 -1.98
C SER A 43 -27.85 3.18 -1.54
N ARG A 44 -27.21 4.06 -0.77
CA ARG A 44 -27.77 5.33 -0.29
C ARG A 44 -27.45 6.52 -1.21
N HIS A 45 -26.83 6.28 -2.36
CA HIS A 45 -26.40 7.36 -3.25
C HIS A 45 -27.56 8.27 -3.72
N ASP A 46 -28.73 7.71 -4.00
CA ASP A 46 -29.89 8.48 -4.43
C ASP A 46 -30.37 9.50 -3.39
N GLU A 47 -30.17 9.18 -2.11
CA GLU A 47 -30.49 10.06 -0.98
C GLU A 47 -29.33 11.00 -0.66
N LEU A 48 -28.12 10.45 -0.52
CA LEU A 48 -26.96 11.17 0.00
C LEU A 48 -26.23 11.98 -1.07
N LYS A 49 -26.40 11.65 -2.35
CA LYS A 49 -25.79 12.32 -3.51
C LYS A 49 -24.27 12.49 -3.33
N TRP A 50 -23.56 11.37 -3.27
CA TRP A 50 -22.10 11.39 -3.17
C TRP A 50 -21.49 12.04 -4.39
N ASP A 51 -20.67 13.06 -4.19
CA ASP A 51 -19.99 13.80 -5.26
C ASP A 51 -18.69 13.10 -5.69
N PHE A 52 -18.09 12.30 -4.82
CA PHE A 52 -16.92 11.46 -5.10
C PHE A 52 -16.77 10.37 -4.06
N VAL A 53 -16.00 9.32 -4.40
CA VAL A 53 -15.58 8.28 -3.43
C VAL A 53 -14.08 8.05 -3.56
N GLN A 54 -13.39 8.00 -2.43
CA GLN A 54 -11.96 7.69 -2.41
C GLN A 54 -11.77 6.19 -2.21
N ILE A 55 -11.09 5.54 -3.16
CA ILE A 55 -10.79 4.11 -3.15
C ILE A 55 -9.28 3.86 -3.32
N GLN A 56 -8.81 2.74 -2.79
CA GLN A 56 -7.48 2.23 -3.08
C GLN A 56 -7.48 1.60 -4.46
N LEU A 57 -6.58 2.06 -5.35
CA LEU A 57 -6.45 1.53 -6.70
C LEU A 57 -5.01 1.62 -7.19
N ASN A 58 -4.45 0.49 -7.56
CA ASN A 58 -3.18 0.31 -8.24
C ASN A 58 -3.21 -1.03 -8.99
N TYR A 59 -2.19 -1.35 -9.79
CA TYR A 59 -2.20 -2.54 -10.63
C TYR A 59 -2.10 -3.87 -9.87
N VAL A 60 -1.76 -3.86 -8.56
CA VAL A 60 -1.82 -5.06 -7.71
C VAL A 60 -3.22 -5.20 -7.12
N ASP A 61 -3.74 -4.15 -6.48
CA ASP A 61 -5.06 -4.18 -5.86
C ASP A 61 -6.19 -4.25 -6.89
N TRP A 62 -5.90 -4.06 -8.17
CA TRP A 62 -6.88 -4.15 -9.24
C TRP A 62 -7.61 -5.50 -9.21
N ARG A 63 -6.88 -6.62 -9.10
CA ARG A 63 -7.42 -7.98 -9.07
C ARG A 63 -6.85 -8.87 -7.96
N HIS A 64 -5.94 -8.37 -7.17
CA HIS A 64 -5.22 -9.14 -6.16
C HIS A 64 -5.26 -8.48 -4.77
N ALA A 65 -6.25 -7.63 -4.50
CA ALA A 65 -6.33 -6.91 -3.24
C ALA A 65 -6.44 -7.84 -2.03
N LYS A 66 -7.18 -8.94 -2.16
CA LYS A 66 -7.34 -9.95 -1.09
C LYS A 66 -6.08 -10.74 -0.79
N GLU A 67 -5.20 -10.90 -1.78
CA GLU A 67 -3.91 -11.57 -1.61
C GLU A 67 -2.93 -10.69 -0.83
N VAL A 68 -3.07 -9.37 -0.94
CA VAL A 68 -2.30 -8.40 -0.16
C VAL A 68 -2.86 -8.27 1.25
N ASN A 69 -4.19 -8.15 1.37
CA ASN A 69 -4.90 -8.03 2.63
C ASN A 69 -6.29 -8.63 2.49
N THR A 70 -6.60 -9.65 3.27
CA THR A 70 -7.87 -10.42 3.22
C THR A 70 -9.13 -9.56 3.42
N ARG A 71 -9.00 -8.36 3.98
CA ARG A 71 -10.11 -7.40 4.16
C ARG A 71 -10.32 -6.48 2.97
N ASN A 72 -9.36 -6.41 2.05
CA ASN A 72 -9.48 -5.56 0.88
C ASN A 72 -10.39 -6.20 -0.16
N THR A 73 -10.96 -5.35 -1.00
CA THR A 73 -11.75 -5.75 -2.17
C THR A 73 -11.04 -5.26 -3.42
N ASP A 74 -11.08 -6.07 -4.47
CA ASP A 74 -10.45 -5.74 -5.74
C ASP A 74 -10.95 -4.41 -6.28
N ALA A 75 -10.02 -3.57 -6.69
CA ALA A 75 -10.32 -2.22 -7.16
C ALA A 75 -11.15 -2.22 -8.45
N GLU A 76 -11.07 -3.29 -9.25
CA GLU A 76 -11.92 -3.50 -10.43
C GLU A 76 -13.41 -3.48 -10.06
N TYR A 77 -13.80 -4.18 -9.00
CA TYR A 77 -15.16 -4.16 -8.48
C TYR A 77 -15.55 -2.77 -7.96
N LEU A 78 -14.71 -2.18 -7.11
CA LEU A 78 -14.99 -0.87 -6.49
C LEU A 78 -15.19 0.21 -7.56
N TYR A 79 -14.28 0.26 -8.53
CA TYR A 79 -14.36 1.22 -9.63
C TYR A 79 -15.59 1.00 -10.51
N ALA A 80 -15.90 -0.27 -10.87
CA ALA A 80 -17.08 -0.59 -11.67
C ALA A 80 -18.39 -0.17 -10.98
N GLU A 81 -18.49 -0.31 -9.66
CA GLU A 81 -19.68 0.11 -8.91
C GLU A 81 -19.84 1.64 -8.84
N LEU A 82 -18.72 2.38 -8.84
CA LEU A 82 -18.74 3.84 -8.93
C LEU A 82 -19.17 4.31 -10.32
N VAL A 83 -18.61 3.72 -11.38
CA VAL A 83 -18.95 4.03 -12.78
C VAL A 83 -20.45 3.82 -13.06
N LYS A 84 -21.01 2.70 -12.60
CA LYS A 84 -22.46 2.42 -12.73
C LYS A 84 -23.35 3.52 -12.16
N ARG A 85 -22.85 4.29 -11.20
CA ARG A 85 -23.60 5.36 -10.50
C ARG A 85 -23.16 6.75 -10.90
N ASN A 86 -22.25 6.88 -11.87
CA ASN A 86 -21.62 8.13 -12.29
C ASN A 86 -20.96 8.89 -11.12
N ILE A 87 -20.33 8.16 -10.17
CA ILE A 87 -19.61 8.74 -9.05
C ILE A 87 -18.12 8.74 -9.40
N PRO A 88 -17.46 9.90 -9.49
CA PRO A 88 -16.04 9.97 -9.77
C PRO A 88 -15.20 9.40 -8.62
N ALA A 89 -14.11 8.73 -8.99
CA ALA A 89 -13.17 8.14 -8.04
C ALA A 89 -12.01 9.08 -7.72
N VAL A 90 -11.66 9.19 -6.44
CA VAL A 90 -10.37 9.73 -5.95
C VAL A 90 -9.50 8.54 -5.59
N ILE A 91 -8.30 8.45 -6.16
CA ILE A 91 -7.44 7.29 -5.96
C ILE A 91 -6.45 7.53 -4.84
N MET A 92 -6.47 6.66 -3.83
CA MET A 92 -5.44 6.54 -2.79
C MET A 92 -4.59 5.28 -3.00
N GLU A 93 -3.43 5.24 -2.36
CA GLU A 93 -2.46 4.12 -2.45
C GLU A 93 -2.05 3.73 -3.89
N PRO A 94 -1.87 4.69 -4.82
CA PRO A 94 -1.48 4.34 -6.18
C PRO A 94 -0.13 3.62 -6.25
N LEU A 95 0.74 3.83 -5.25
CA LEU A 95 2.04 3.19 -5.12
C LEU A 95 2.07 2.07 -4.06
N LEU A 96 0.93 1.67 -3.51
CA LEU A 96 0.83 0.63 -2.47
C LEU A 96 1.85 0.89 -1.33
N GLY A 97 1.79 2.10 -0.73
CA GLY A 97 2.73 2.54 0.30
C GLY A 97 4.17 2.69 -0.17
N GLY A 98 4.39 2.92 -1.45
CA GLY A 98 5.72 3.02 -2.07
C GLY A 98 6.30 1.69 -2.55
N ARG A 99 5.65 0.55 -2.31
CA ARG A 99 6.11 -0.77 -2.77
C ARG A 99 6.23 -0.84 -4.29
N LEU A 100 5.33 -0.16 -5.02
CA LEU A 100 5.32 -0.13 -6.49
C LEU A 100 6.34 0.86 -7.09
N SER A 101 7.04 1.63 -6.28
CA SER A 101 8.18 2.44 -6.72
C SER A 101 9.52 1.74 -6.55
N ARG A 102 9.57 0.61 -5.83
CA ARG A 102 10.77 -0.15 -5.49
C ARG A 102 10.53 -1.66 -5.65
N LEU A 103 10.41 -2.09 -6.85
CA LEU A 103 10.34 -3.50 -7.21
C LEU A 103 11.73 -4.14 -7.14
N ASN A 104 11.81 -5.47 -7.21
CA ASN A 104 13.09 -6.13 -7.41
C ASN A 104 13.67 -5.84 -8.81
N ASP A 105 14.98 -6.02 -8.97
CA ASP A 105 15.70 -5.65 -10.18
C ASP A 105 15.14 -6.31 -11.45
N HIS A 106 14.69 -7.56 -11.35
CA HIS A 106 14.13 -8.29 -12.49
C HIS A 106 12.82 -7.63 -12.97
N LEU A 107 11.92 -7.30 -12.06
CA LEU A 107 10.64 -6.64 -12.38
C LEU A 107 10.87 -5.21 -12.87
N MET A 108 11.80 -4.47 -12.23
CA MET A 108 12.20 -3.13 -12.70
C MET A 108 12.75 -3.17 -14.11
N ALA A 109 13.65 -4.12 -14.43
CA ALA A 109 14.24 -4.27 -15.77
C ALA A 109 13.18 -4.49 -16.84
N ARG A 110 12.15 -5.31 -16.56
CA ARG A 110 11.04 -5.57 -17.50
C ARG A 110 10.24 -4.30 -17.81
N LEU A 111 9.91 -3.50 -16.81
CA LEU A 111 9.22 -2.21 -17.00
C LEU A 111 10.10 -1.24 -17.79
N LYS A 112 11.39 -1.16 -17.45
CA LYS A 112 12.38 -0.32 -18.15
C LYS A 112 12.62 -0.73 -19.60
N GLN A 113 12.54 -2.01 -19.94
CA GLN A 113 12.62 -2.47 -21.34
C GLN A 113 11.48 -1.90 -22.19
N ARG A 114 10.27 -1.79 -21.63
CA ARG A 114 9.12 -1.24 -22.35
C ARG A 114 9.18 0.28 -22.46
N ARG A 115 9.58 0.98 -21.38
CA ARG A 115 9.69 2.45 -21.31
C ARG A 115 10.97 2.87 -20.57
N PRO A 116 12.10 2.95 -21.26
CA PRO A 116 13.41 3.18 -20.63
C PRO A 116 13.54 4.50 -19.88
N GLN A 117 12.82 5.52 -20.31
CA GLN A 117 12.90 6.88 -19.74
C GLN A 117 11.96 7.11 -18.59
N GLU A 118 10.96 6.25 -18.40
CA GLU A 118 9.97 6.40 -17.32
C GLU A 118 10.47 5.78 -16.02
N SER A 119 10.09 6.39 -14.90
CA SER A 119 10.34 5.80 -13.56
C SER A 119 9.48 4.55 -13.35
N VAL A 120 9.85 3.73 -12.36
CA VAL A 120 9.01 2.58 -11.98
C VAL A 120 7.69 3.07 -11.35
N ALA A 121 7.72 4.18 -10.60
CA ALA A 121 6.54 4.79 -10.00
C ALA A 121 5.53 5.29 -11.06
N SER A 122 6.03 5.84 -12.17
CA SER A 122 5.16 6.36 -13.24
C SER A 122 4.21 5.31 -13.82
N TRP A 123 4.61 4.04 -13.85
CA TRP A 123 3.75 2.94 -14.29
C TRP A 123 2.48 2.80 -13.44
N ALA A 124 2.62 2.88 -12.12
CA ALA A 124 1.49 2.79 -11.21
C ALA A 124 0.59 4.03 -11.28
N PHE A 125 1.18 5.22 -11.43
CA PHE A 125 0.43 6.46 -11.64
C PHE A 125 -0.31 6.47 -12.98
N ARG A 126 0.34 6.03 -14.06
CA ARG A 126 -0.31 5.91 -15.37
C ARG A 126 -1.45 4.90 -15.34
N PHE A 127 -1.24 3.74 -14.68
CA PHE A 127 -2.29 2.76 -14.49
C PHE A 127 -3.51 3.39 -13.83
N ALA A 128 -3.33 4.03 -12.67
CA ALA A 128 -4.40 4.67 -11.93
C ALA A 128 -5.09 5.80 -12.72
N GLY A 129 -4.31 6.58 -13.48
CA GLY A 129 -4.82 7.69 -14.29
C GLY A 129 -5.44 7.26 -15.64
N THR A 130 -5.34 6.00 -16.03
CA THR A 130 -5.91 5.51 -17.30
C THR A 130 -7.44 5.45 -17.26
N PHE A 131 -8.03 5.32 -16.11
CA PHE A 131 -9.48 5.16 -15.94
C PHE A 131 -10.21 6.51 -16.09
N PRO A 132 -11.20 6.63 -17.00
CA PRO A 132 -11.79 7.92 -17.36
C PRO A 132 -12.56 8.63 -16.23
N ASP A 133 -13.15 7.86 -15.29
CA ASP A 133 -13.91 8.42 -14.17
C ASP A 133 -13.06 8.68 -12.92
N VAL A 134 -11.74 8.66 -13.07
CA VAL A 134 -10.81 9.08 -12.02
C VAL A 134 -10.68 10.59 -11.99
N LEU A 135 -11.16 11.20 -10.92
CA LEU A 135 -11.10 12.65 -10.71
C LEU A 135 -9.67 13.12 -10.41
N THR A 136 -8.96 12.37 -9.56
CA THR A 136 -7.58 12.67 -9.18
C THR A 136 -6.91 11.45 -8.56
N VAL A 137 -5.56 11.43 -8.67
CA VAL A 137 -4.71 10.41 -8.07
C VAL A 137 -3.85 11.08 -6.99
N LEU A 138 -4.00 10.62 -5.75
CA LEU A 138 -3.25 11.17 -4.62
C LEU A 138 -1.81 10.69 -4.64
N SER A 139 -0.87 11.55 -4.25
CA SER A 139 0.55 11.21 -4.19
C SER A 139 1.21 11.80 -2.95
N GLY A 140 1.88 10.93 -2.17
CA GLY A 140 2.69 11.30 -1.00
C GLY A 140 4.09 11.77 -1.40
N MET A 141 4.20 12.90 -2.09
CA MET A 141 5.47 13.47 -2.53
C MET A 141 6.27 14.04 -1.35
N THR A 142 7.50 13.55 -1.15
CA THR A 142 8.40 14.01 -0.07
C THR A 142 9.55 14.86 -0.61
N TYR A 143 9.99 14.57 -1.84
CA TYR A 143 11.12 15.22 -2.49
C TYR A 143 10.69 15.92 -3.78
N MET A 144 11.46 16.91 -4.22
CA MET A 144 11.21 17.66 -5.47
C MET A 144 11.23 16.73 -6.70
N GLU A 145 12.07 15.72 -6.68
CA GLU A 145 12.18 14.71 -7.73
C GLU A 145 10.86 13.94 -7.92
N HIS A 146 10.13 13.66 -6.84
CA HIS A 146 8.81 13.02 -6.92
C HIS A 146 7.80 13.92 -7.62
N LEU A 147 7.80 15.23 -7.30
CA LEU A 147 6.93 16.19 -7.97
C LEU A 147 7.25 16.29 -9.46
N GLN A 148 8.53 16.39 -9.81
CA GLN A 148 8.98 16.49 -11.20
C GLN A 148 8.62 15.22 -12.00
N ASP A 149 8.76 14.05 -11.41
CA ASP A 149 8.41 12.78 -12.05
C ASP A 149 6.90 12.66 -12.24
N ASN A 150 6.11 13.04 -11.24
CA ASN A 150 4.65 13.06 -11.34
C ASN A 150 4.15 14.06 -12.39
N LEU A 151 4.76 15.25 -12.46
CA LEU A 151 4.43 16.23 -13.50
C LEU A 151 4.72 15.69 -14.90
N ARG A 152 5.85 15.01 -15.10
CA ARG A 152 6.15 14.35 -16.39
C ARG A 152 5.14 13.26 -16.72
N THR A 153 4.67 12.52 -15.71
CA THR A 153 3.70 11.43 -15.89
C THR A 153 2.31 11.93 -16.26
N PHE A 154 1.89 13.06 -15.65
CA PHE A 154 0.53 13.57 -15.82
C PHE A 154 0.39 14.74 -16.82
N SER A 155 1.49 15.25 -17.39
CA SER A 155 1.45 16.44 -18.25
C SER A 155 2.19 16.23 -19.59
N PRO A 156 1.53 15.64 -20.61
CA PRO A 156 0.20 15.02 -20.59
C PRO A 156 0.24 13.58 -20.06
N LEU A 157 -0.84 13.13 -19.44
CA LEU A 157 -1.01 11.71 -19.12
C LEU A 157 -1.18 10.92 -20.41
N VAL A 158 -0.34 9.88 -20.56
CA VAL A 158 -0.48 8.89 -21.62
C VAL A 158 -1.08 7.63 -20.99
N PRO A 159 -2.35 7.28 -21.28
CA PRO A 159 -2.97 6.07 -20.71
C PRO A 159 -2.18 4.79 -21.02
N CYS A 160 -2.31 3.79 -20.17
CA CYS A 160 -1.76 2.47 -20.43
C CYS A 160 -2.51 1.79 -21.59
N THR A 161 -1.76 1.13 -22.46
CA THR A 161 -2.33 0.26 -23.51
C THR A 161 -2.75 -1.09 -22.94
N GLU A 162 -3.53 -1.89 -23.67
CA GLU A 162 -3.90 -3.25 -23.27
C GLU A 162 -2.67 -4.15 -23.03
N GLU A 163 -1.62 -4.00 -23.85
CA GLU A 163 -0.37 -4.71 -23.67
C GLU A 163 0.33 -4.29 -22.37
N GLU A 164 0.25 -3.02 -22.02
CA GLU A 164 0.81 -2.50 -20.76
C GLU A 164 -0.02 -2.94 -19.55
N PHE A 165 -1.34 -3.04 -19.68
CA PHE A 165 -2.18 -3.68 -18.65
C PHE A 165 -1.77 -5.13 -18.43
N THR A 166 -1.56 -5.91 -19.50
CA THR A 166 -1.10 -7.30 -19.41
C THR A 166 0.27 -7.41 -18.74
N LEU A 167 1.20 -6.51 -19.09
CA LEU A 167 2.53 -6.44 -18.48
C LEU A 167 2.45 -6.13 -16.97
N LEU A 168 1.58 -5.21 -16.57
CA LEU A 168 1.40 -4.84 -15.17
C LEU A 168 0.71 -5.94 -14.38
N GLU A 169 -0.25 -6.65 -14.96
CA GLU A 169 -0.88 -7.83 -14.35
C GLU A 169 0.15 -8.94 -14.09
N ASP A 170 0.98 -9.29 -15.08
CA ASP A 170 2.07 -10.26 -14.89
C ASP A 170 3.10 -9.77 -13.85
N THR A 171 3.35 -8.46 -13.80
CA THR A 171 4.21 -7.87 -12.77
C THR A 171 3.62 -8.02 -11.37
N ALA A 172 2.31 -7.78 -11.22
CA ALA A 172 1.59 -7.98 -9.96
C ALA A 172 1.65 -9.43 -9.48
N GLN A 173 1.33 -10.38 -10.37
CA GLN A 173 1.38 -11.81 -10.05
C GLN A 173 2.78 -12.27 -9.62
N ARG A 174 3.84 -11.81 -10.29
CA ARG A 174 5.22 -12.11 -9.90
C ARG A 174 5.60 -11.45 -8.58
N MET A 175 5.16 -10.20 -8.34
CA MET A 175 5.40 -9.50 -7.09
C MET A 175 4.80 -10.27 -5.90
N LEU A 176 3.63 -10.86 -6.06
CA LEU A 176 2.94 -11.64 -5.03
C LEU A 176 3.64 -12.98 -4.69
N GLN A 177 4.52 -13.47 -5.57
CA GLN A 177 5.35 -14.65 -5.27
C GLN A 177 6.43 -14.37 -4.21
N TYR A 178 6.78 -13.09 -3.97
CA TYR A 178 7.73 -12.72 -2.93
C TYR A 178 7.02 -12.57 -1.59
N PRO A 179 7.52 -13.25 -0.50
CA PRO A 179 6.86 -13.28 0.80
C PRO A 179 7.05 -11.98 1.59
N THR A 180 6.80 -10.84 0.95
CA THR A 180 6.91 -9.52 1.61
C THR A 180 5.75 -9.27 2.56
N VAL A 181 6.02 -8.56 3.65
CA VAL A 181 4.99 -8.09 4.58
C VAL A 181 4.22 -6.93 3.93
N PRO A 182 2.88 -6.90 3.94
CA PRO A 182 2.09 -5.86 3.28
C PRO A 182 2.10 -4.51 4.02
N CYS A 183 3.23 -4.12 4.59
CA CYS A 183 3.40 -2.83 5.27
C CYS A 183 3.54 -1.70 4.25
N ASN A 184 2.72 -0.65 4.39
CA ASN A 184 2.73 0.55 3.55
C ASN A 184 3.25 1.81 4.26
N ASP A 185 4.00 1.66 5.36
CA ASP A 185 4.61 2.76 6.13
C ASP A 185 3.63 3.85 6.59
N CYS A 186 2.37 3.53 6.80
CA CYS A 186 1.36 4.50 7.25
C CYS A 186 1.58 5.01 8.69
N LYS A 187 2.38 4.31 9.49
CA LYS A 187 2.77 4.64 10.88
C LYS A 187 1.62 4.66 11.90
N TYR A 188 0.44 4.16 11.56
CA TYR A 188 -0.69 4.11 12.52
C TYR A 188 -0.42 3.21 13.72
N CYS A 189 0.50 2.24 13.59
CA CYS A 189 0.99 1.42 14.69
C CYS A 189 1.97 2.14 15.65
N MET A 190 2.30 3.41 15.35
CA MET A 190 3.23 4.20 16.15
C MET A 190 2.48 5.26 16.99
N PRO A 191 3.04 5.67 18.16
CA PRO A 191 4.27 5.16 18.77
C PRO A 191 4.07 3.78 19.42
N CYS A 192 5.09 2.91 19.30
CA CYS A 192 5.12 1.68 20.09
C CYS A 192 5.45 2.01 21.55
N PRO A 193 4.68 1.52 22.56
CA PRO A 193 4.95 1.81 23.97
C PRO A 193 6.30 1.28 24.47
N TYR A 194 6.88 0.31 23.76
CA TYR A 194 8.20 -0.24 24.05
C TYR A 194 9.32 0.34 23.19
N GLY A 195 9.01 1.39 22.43
CA GLY A 195 9.98 2.18 21.67
C GLY A 195 10.46 1.57 20.35
N LEU A 196 9.84 0.48 19.85
CA LEU A 196 10.21 -0.11 18.57
C LEU A 196 9.89 0.83 17.41
N ASP A 197 10.68 0.74 16.35
CA ASP A 197 10.38 1.33 15.06
C ASP A 197 9.78 0.26 14.13
N ILE A 198 8.50 -0.04 14.36
CA ILE A 198 7.79 -1.12 13.66
C ILE A 198 7.88 -0.97 12.14
N PRO A 199 7.57 0.20 11.53
CA PRO A 199 7.67 0.36 10.09
C PRO A 199 9.09 0.14 9.56
N ALA A 200 10.10 0.70 10.21
CA ALA A 200 11.49 0.56 9.76
C ALA A 200 11.96 -0.91 9.75
N ILE A 201 11.53 -1.71 10.75
CA ILE A 201 11.83 -3.14 10.81
C ILE A 201 11.19 -3.87 9.62
N LEU A 202 9.89 -3.66 9.39
CA LEU A 202 9.15 -4.33 8.32
C LEU A 202 9.64 -3.92 6.92
N LEU A 203 9.94 -2.64 6.72
CA LEU A 203 10.46 -2.12 5.45
C LEU A 203 11.88 -2.64 5.16
N HIS A 204 12.74 -2.74 6.18
CA HIS A 204 14.05 -3.35 6.00
C HIS A 204 13.94 -4.81 5.56
N TYR A 205 13.09 -5.58 6.24
CA TYR A 205 12.83 -6.99 5.90
C TYR A 205 12.35 -7.13 4.45
N ASN A 206 11.34 -6.34 4.05
CA ASN A 206 10.82 -6.33 2.67
C ASN A 206 11.88 -5.98 1.64
N ARG A 207 12.73 -4.98 1.93
CA ARG A 207 13.84 -4.61 1.07
C ARG A 207 14.80 -5.78 0.87
N CYS A 208 15.18 -6.45 1.96
CA CYS A 208 16.07 -7.60 1.88
C CYS A 208 15.46 -8.78 1.09
N ILE A 209 14.14 -9.00 1.19
CA ILE A 209 13.46 -9.99 0.33
C ILE A 209 13.60 -9.62 -1.14
N ASN A 210 13.31 -8.37 -1.50
CA ASN A 210 13.36 -7.91 -2.88
C ASN A 210 14.79 -7.95 -3.46
N GLU A 211 15.80 -7.73 -2.63
CA GLU A 211 17.22 -7.76 -2.99
C GLU A 211 17.84 -9.18 -2.94
N GLY A 212 17.08 -10.21 -2.55
CA GLY A 212 17.60 -11.58 -2.39
C GLY A 212 18.50 -11.75 -1.16
N ASN A 213 18.42 -10.85 -0.19
CA ASN A 213 19.24 -10.82 1.03
C ASN A 213 18.58 -11.52 2.23
N VAL A 214 17.63 -12.46 1.97
CA VAL A 214 17.00 -13.31 3.00
C VAL A 214 17.32 -14.77 2.67
N PRO A 215 18.51 -15.29 3.06
CA PRO A 215 18.89 -16.67 2.80
C PRO A 215 17.97 -17.62 3.56
N GLN A 216 17.70 -18.79 2.97
CA GLN A 216 16.82 -19.80 3.56
C GLN A 216 17.61 -20.82 4.41
N ASN A 217 18.87 -21.02 4.09
CA ASN A 217 19.77 -21.91 4.82
C ASN A 217 21.23 -21.53 4.61
N SER A 218 22.13 -22.08 5.45
CA SER A 218 23.58 -21.81 5.40
C SER A 218 24.30 -22.39 4.18
N GLN A 219 23.62 -23.21 3.36
CA GLN A 219 24.18 -23.80 2.12
C GLN A 219 23.84 -22.98 0.88
N ASP A 220 23.05 -21.92 1.02
CA ASP A 220 22.74 -21.04 -0.10
C ASP A 220 24.04 -20.43 -0.66
N GLU A 221 24.18 -20.40 -1.98
CA GLU A 221 25.41 -19.96 -2.66
C GLU A 221 25.82 -18.54 -2.24
N ASN A 222 24.84 -17.65 -2.03
CA ASN A 222 25.04 -16.25 -1.62
C ASN A 222 24.91 -16.04 -0.10
N TYR A 223 24.87 -17.09 0.72
CA TYR A 223 24.57 -17.00 2.16
C TYR A 223 25.38 -15.93 2.88
N ARG A 224 26.70 -15.92 2.71
CA ARG A 224 27.60 -14.98 3.42
C ARG A 224 27.34 -13.53 3.05
N GLU A 225 27.10 -13.28 1.77
CA GLU A 225 26.82 -11.94 1.27
C GLU A 225 25.44 -11.45 1.73
N ALA A 226 24.42 -12.27 1.55
CA ALA A 226 23.04 -11.98 1.97
C ALA A 226 22.94 -11.74 3.48
N ARG A 227 23.57 -12.63 4.29
CA ARG A 227 23.67 -12.48 5.75
C ARG A 227 24.29 -11.13 6.15
N ARG A 228 25.44 -10.82 5.54
CA ARG A 228 26.14 -9.55 5.82
C ARG A 228 25.32 -8.34 5.43
N ALA A 229 24.71 -8.36 4.24
CA ALA A 229 23.85 -7.29 3.74
C ALA A 229 22.66 -7.07 4.66
N PHE A 230 21.98 -8.16 5.06
CA PHE A 230 20.84 -8.09 5.98
C PHE A 230 21.24 -7.46 7.33
N LEU A 231 22.25 -8.02 8.02
CA LEU A 231 22.61 -7.60 9.38
C LEU A 231 23.14 -6.16 9.43
N ILE A 232 24.02 -5.76 8.48
CA ILE A 232 24.52 -4.39 8.40
C ILE A 232 23.37 -3.43 8.05
N GLY A 233 22.52 -3.81 7.09
CA GLY A 233 21.36 -3.01 6.72
C GLY A 233 20.37 -2.84 7.87
N TYR A 234 20.16 -3.88 8.67
CA TYR A 234 19.29 -3.84 9.84
C TYR A 234 19.79 -2.84 10.90
N ASP A 235 21.06 -2.93 11.27
CA ASP A 235 21.69 -2.02 12.25
C ASP A 235 21.70 -0.56 11.77
N ARG A 236 21.79 -0.33 10.44
CA ARG A 236 21.73 1.02 9.84
C ARG A 236 20.32 1.59 9.76
N SER A 237 19.35 0.74 9.45
CA SER A 237 17.95 1.14 9.25
C SER A 237 17.18 1.27 10.55
N VAL A 238 17.52 0.45 11.56
CA VAL A 238 16.80 0.36 12.83
C VAL A 238 17.79 0.46 13.98
N PRO A 239 17.80 1.57 14.75
CA PRO A 239 18.65 1.70 15.92
C PRO A 239 18.46 0.53 16.90
N ARG A 240 19.53 0.03 17.50
CA ARG A 240 19.53 -1.18 18.36
C ARG A 240 18.47 -1.17 19.47
N LEU A 241 18.17 -0.01 20.03
CA LEU A 241 17.14 0.14 21.06
C LEU A 241 15.70 0.11 20.50
N ARG A 242 15.54 0.04 19.18
CA ARG A 242 14.25 0.06 18.48
C ARG A 242 13.99 -1.18 17.64
N GLN A 243 14.85 -2.19 17.74
CA GLN A 243 14.80 -3.45 16.98
C GLN A 243 13.75 -4.42 17.52
N ALA A 244 13.45 -5.45 16.71
CA ALA A 244 12.36 -6.41 16.93
C ALA A 244 12.49 -7.21 18.24
N ASN A 245 13.72 -7.47 18.74
CA ASN A 245 13.98 -8.19 19.98
C ASN A 245 13.36 -7.54 21.23
N ARG A 246 12.89 -6.31 21.14
CA ARG A 246 12.20 -5.61 22.23
C ARG A 246 10.69 -5.76 22.19
N CYS A 247 10.15 -6.51 21.23
CA CYS A 247 8.71 -6.74 21.14
C CYS A 247 8.25 -7.69 22.25
N THR A 248 7.36 -7.19 23.10
CA THR A 248 6.78 -8.00 24.21
C THR A 248 5.55 -8.79 23.79
N GLY A 249 5.10 -8.67 22.52
CA GLY A 249 3.88 -9.33 22.06
C GLY A 249 2.57 -8.73 22.58
N CYS A 250 2.57 -7.48 23.08
CA CYS A 250 1.39 -6.87 23.74
C CYS A 250 0.19 -6.64 22.79
N GLY A 251 0.36 -6.71 21.47
CA GLY A 251 -0.72 -6.62 20.48
C GLY A 251 -1.36 -5.24 20.29
N GLN A 252 -0.92 -4.19 21.00
CA GLN A 252 -1.53 -2.86 20.92
C GLN A 252 -1.45 -2.23 19.51
N CYS A 253 -0.48 -2.65 18.69
CA CYS A 253 -0.31 -2.16 17.31
C CYS A 253 -1.30 -2.79 16.32
N ASN A 254 -1.81 -3.99 16.57
CA ASN A 254 -2.66 -4.73 15.62
C ASN A 254 -3.97 -4.01 15.26
N PRO A 255 -4.75 -3.44 16.21
CA PRO A 255 -5.99 -2.74 15.88
C PRO A 255 -5.80 -1.50 15.02
N HIS A 256 -4.59 -0.94 14.98
CA HIS A 256 -4.26 0.26 14.24
C HIS A 256 -3.72 -0.04 12.82
N CYS A 257 -3.45 -1.31 12.51
CA CYS A 257 -2.90 -1.67 11.20
C CYS A 257 -4.01 -1.80 10.15
N PRO A 258 -4.08 -0.89 9.16
CA PRO A 258 -5.10 -0.98 8.11
C PRO A 258 -4.88 -2.17 7.19
N GLN A 259 -3.64 -2.71 7.13
CA GLN A 259 -3.29 -3.88 6.33
C GLN A 259 -3.55 -5.21 7.05
N GLY A 260 -4.08 -5.19 8.27
CA GLY A 260 -4.39 -6.41 9.02
C GLY A 260 -3.17 -7.28 9.40
N ILE A 261 -1.97 -6.71 9.43
CA ILE A 261 -0.74 -7.43 9.78
C ILE A 261 -0.80 -7.84 11.25
N ASP A 262 -0.57 -9.12 11.55
CA ASP A 262 -0.22 -9.53 12.91
C ASP A 262 1.23 -9.10 13.20
N ILE A 263 1.36 -7.84 13.63
CA ILE A 263 2.64 -7.17 13.82
C ILE A 263 3.51 -7.90 14.86
N PRO A 264 3.02 -8.28 16.06
CA PRO A 264 3.85 -9.00 17.02
C PRO A 264 4.39 -10.33 16.50
N ALA A 265 3.56 -11.13 15.84
CA ALA A 265 3.98 -12.39 15.27
C ALA A 265 5.07 -12.20 14.20
N LYS A 266 4.89 -11.20 13.33
CA LYS A 266 5.87 -10.88 12.28
C LYS A 266 7.18 -10.33 12.87
N LEU A 267 7.13 -9.50 13.90
CA LEU A 267 8.33 -9.01 14.58
C LEU A 267 9.11 -10.14 15.26
N GLN A 268 8.42 -11.09 15.87
CA GLN A 268 9.06 -12.27 16.48
C GLN A 268 9.69 -13.19 15.43
N GLU A 269 9.06 -13.34 14.26
CA GLU A 269 9.63 -14.08 13.12
C GLU A 269 10.93 -13.40 12.64
N ILE A 270 10.91 -12.09 12.45
CA ILE A 270 12.08 -11.32 12.03
C ILE A 270 13.19 -11.39 13.09
N ASP A 271 12.85 -11.29 14.36
CA ASP A 271 13.83 -11.39 15.44
C ASP A 271 14.51 -12.76 15.48
N ARG A 272 13.73 -13.84 15.38
CA ARG A 272 14.29 -15.22 15.28
C ARG A 272 15.22 -15.36 14.08
N PHE A 273 14.84 -14.80 12.94
CA PHE A 273 15.66 -14.79 11.74
C PHE A 273 16.96 -14.01 11.95
N VAL A 274 16.90 -12.82 12.54
CA VAL A 274 18.08 -12.02 12.90
C VAL A 274 19.04 -12.78 13.82
N GLU A 275 18.50 -13.43 14.85
CA GLU A 275 19.32 -14.21 15.80
C GLU A 275 19.93 -15.45 15.13
N ALA A 276 19.19 -16.14 14.27
CA ALA A 276 19.73 -17.27 13.50
C ALA A 276 20.87 -16.82 12.56
N LEU A 277 20.72 -15.66 11.91
CA LEU A 277 21.80 -15.07 11.09
C LEU A 277 23.03 -14.72 11.95
N LYS A 278 22.87 -14.16 13.14
CA LYS A 278 23.99 -13.82 14.04
C LYS A 278 24.73 -15.06 14.50
N GLN A 279 24.00 -16.12 14.83
CA GLN A 279 24.53 -17.41 15.36
C GLN A 279 24.95 -18.36 14.24
N GLU A 280 24.69 -18.05 12.97
CA GLU A 280 24.95 -18.91 11.79
C GLU A 280 24.24 -20.29 11.92
N THR A 281 22.98 -20.28 12.38
CA THR A 281 22.17 -21.48 12.66
C THR A 281 20.98 -21.66 11.72
N LEU A 282 20.98 -21.01 10.55
CA LEU A 282 19.97 -21.21 9.52
C LEU A 282 20.09 -22.57 8.83
#